data_0d29b15b10a5d8e5d9ae92d8d555dee6
#
_entry.id   0d29b15b10a5d8e5d9ae92d8d555dee6
#
_cell.length_a   1.000
_cell.length_b   1.000
_cell.length_c   1.000
_cell.angle_alpha   90.00
_cell.angle_beta   90.00
_cell.angle_gamma   90.00
#
_symmetry.space_group_name_H-M   'P 1'
#
loop_
_entity.id
_entity.type
_entity.pdbx_description
1 polymer ?
#
loop_
_entity_poly.entity_id
_entity_poly.type
_entity_poly.pdbx_seq_one_letter_code
_entity_poly.pdbx_strand_id
1 'polypeptide(L)'
;RNKKILLIGNPNFSDKVQKAHQIQNYLGLPAISGKDLAKAFENHINSMDITITEGKVNAVYPMGSYFGLQVSQDIYEAETVIVATGIVTGKVFKGENELLGRGVSYCATCDAPLYRNKTVAVIGYSPKEESEAEFLAEVCEKVLYIPMYKEETKLSDKVTIINEKPTAVIGENKVKSLQTEKNNYEVDGIFILRDSIPPSQLVSGLEIKDNHIVVNLQMETNIKGCFACGDIVGRPYQ
;
A
#
# COMPACT_ATOMS: atom_id res chain seq x y z
N ARG A 1 1.26 18.32 -20.82
CA ARG A 1 1.77 19.69 -20.95
C ARG A 1 0.69 20.66 -20.48
N ASN A 2 1.05 21.60 -19.61
CA ASN A 2 0.15 22.61 -19.06
C ASN A 2 -1.09 22.05 -18.34
N LYS A 3 -0.96 20.88 -17.71
CA LYS A 3 -1.99 20.32 -16.85
C LYS A 3 -1.62 20.54 -15.38
N LYS A 4 -2.61 20.81 -14.55
CA LYS A 4 -2.43 20.83 -13.10
C LYS A 4 -2.27 19.36 -12.65
N ILE A 5 -1.13 19.05 -12.03
CA ILE A 5 -0.79 17.70 -11.61
C ILE A 5 -0.62 17.70 -10.09
N LEU A 6 -1.17 16.70 -9.43
CA LEU A 6 -0.86 16.32 -8.06
C LEU A 6 -0.15 14.96 -8.12
N LEU A 7 1.11 14.91 -7.71
CA LEU A 7 1.90 13.69 -7.63
C LEU A 7 1.98 13.26 -6.17
N ILE A 8 1.35 12.14 -5.84
CA ILE A 8 1.32 11.59 -4.48
C ILE A 8 2.17 10.33 -4.44
N GLY A 9 3.07 10.23 -3.47
CA GLY A 9 3.90 9.05 -3.31
C GLY A 9 5.08 9.24 -2.37
N ASN A 10 6.03 8.31 -2.46
CA ASN A 10 7.27 8.38 -1.70
C ASN A 10 8.21 9.41 -2.36
N PRO A 11 8.71 10.43 -1.63
CA PRO A 11 9.65 11.42 -2.17
C PRO A 11 10.96 10.80 -2.65
N ASN A 12 11.31 9.62 -2.15
CA ASN A 12 12.47 8.84 -2.59
C ASN A 12 12.18 7.95 -3.82
N PHE A 13 11.04 8.11 -4.48
CA PHE A 13 10.55 7.33 -5.63
C PHE A 13 10.33 5.85 -5.27
N SER A 14 11.30 4.99 -5.52
CA SER A 14 11.17 3.55 -5.36
C SER A 14 12.29 2.98 -4.49
N ASP A 15 11.94 2.39 -3.37
CA ASP A 15 12.89 1.68 -2.50
C ASP A 15 13.57 0.50 -3.24
N LYS A 16 12.87 -0.11 -4.22
CA LYS A 16 13.45 -1.17 -5.07
C LYS A 16 14.57 -0.63 -5.95
N VAL A 17 14.35 0.53 -6.57
CA VAL A 17 15.37 1.20 -7.40
C VAL A 17 16.56 1.58 -6.53
N GLN A 18 16.34 2.20 -5.38
CA GLN A 18 17.41 2.64 -4.49
C GLN A 18 18.30 1.50 -3.97
N LYS A 19 17.73 0.30 -3.76
CA LYS A 19 18.46 -0.90 -3.32
C LYS A 19 19.31 -1.54 -4.42
N ALA A 20 19.12 -1.14 -5.69
CA ALA A 20 19.89 -1.68 -6.79
C ALA A 20 21.34 -1.20 -6.74
N HIS A 21 22.30 -2.15 -6.62
CA HIS A 21 23.73 -1.82 -6.59
C HIS A 21 24.17 -1.18 -7.90
N GLN A 22 23.75 -1.74 -9.03
CA GLN A 22 24.07 -1.25 -10.37
C GLN A 22 22.93 -1.55 -11.35
N ILE A 23 22.55 -0.56 -12.15
CA ILE A 23 21.55 -0.67 -13.22
C ILE A 23 22.26 -0.46 -14.54
N GLN A 24 22.22 -1.47 -15.41
CA GLN A 24 22.97 -1.48 -16.68
C GLN A 24 22.10 -1.27 -17.90
N ASN A 25 20.80 -1.44 -17.77
CA ASN A 25 19.83 -1.44 -18.87
C ASN A 25 18.94 -0.18 -18.93
N TYR A 26 19.34 0.89 -18.24
CA TYR A 26 18.64 2.18 -18.36
C TYR A 26 19.32 3.03 -19.44
N LEU A 27 18.62 3.23 -20.56
CA LEU A 27 19.14 3.94 -21.72
C LEU A 27 19.55 5.37 -21.36
N GLY A 28 20.78 5.75 -21.70
CA GLY A 28 21.35 7.07 -21.40
C GLY A 28 22.10 7.15 -20.05
N LEU A 29 21.93 6.18 -19.15
CA LEU A 29 22.60 6.14 -17.85
C LEU A 29 23.22 4.75 -17.59
N PRO A 30 24.27 4.39 -18.32
CA PRO A 30 24.88 3.06 -18.20
C PRO A 30 25.60 2.91 -16.87
N ALA A 31 25.43 1.73 -16.25
CA ALA A 31 26.12 1.36 -15.01
C ALA A 31 25.88 2.30 -13.82
N ILE A 32 24.71 2.94 -13.77
CA ILE A 32 24.32 3.84 -12.68
C ILE A 32 23.89 3.05 -11.44
N SER A 33 24.21 3.56 -10.23
CA SER A 33 23.64 3.00 -9.00
C SER A 33 22.16 3.38 -8.88
N GLY A 34 21.38 2.58 -8.15
CA GLY A 34 19.97 2.89 -7.89
C GLY A 34 19.77 4.22 -7.15
N LYS A 35 20.69 4.55 -6.25
CA LYS A 35 20.69 5.84 -5.52
C LYS A 35 20.93 7.02 -6.45
N ASP A 36 21.90 6.91 -7.35
CA ASP A 36 22.22 7.97 -8.32
C ASP A 36 21.11 8.15 -9.35
N LEU A 37 20.44 7.04 -9.76
CA LEU A 37 19.29 7.11 -10.63
C LEU A 37 18.11 7.81 -9.95
N ALA A 38 17.81 7.49 -8.69
CA ALA A 38 16.78 8.17 -7.91
C ALA A 38 17.08 9.67 -7.78
N LYS A 39 18.35 10.03 -7.54
CA LYS A 39 18.79 11.44 -7.49
C LYS A 39 18.65 12.15 -8.84
N ALA A 40 18.93 11.46 -9.94
CA ALA A 40 18.72 12.01 -11.27
C ALA A 40 17.24 12.30 -11.55
N PHE A 41 16.33 11.40 -11.12
CA PHE A 41 14.89 11.62 -11.21
C PHE A 41 14.41 12.81 -10.36
N GLU A 42 14.87 12.90 -9.13
CA GLU A 42 14.57 14.01 -8.21
C GLU A 42 14.99 15.36 -8.86
N ASN A 43 16.23 15.44 -9.34
CA ASN A 43 16.72 16.66 -9.99
C ASN A 43 15.88 17.03 -11.22
N HIS A 44 15.45 16.05 -12.01
CA HIS A 44 14.64 16.29 -13.21
C HIS A 44 13.24 16.80 -12.83
N ILE A 45 12.56 16.18 -11.86
CA ILE A 45 11.25 16.63 -11.38
C ILE A 45 11.34 18.05 -10.82
N ASN A 46 12.33 18.33 -10.00
CA ASN A 46 12.56 19.66 -9.43
C ASN A 46 12.79 20.73 -10.50
N SER A 47 13.49 20.37 -11.61
CA SER A 47 13.71 21.30 -12.74
C SER A 47 12.43 21.62 -13.53
N MET A 48 11.36 20.87 -13.30
CA MET A 48 10.04 21.09 -13.91
C MET A 48 9.03 21.72 -12.92
N ASP A 49 9.47 22.15 -11.75
CA ASP A 49 8.63 22.69 -10.67
C ASP A 49 7.51 21.71 -10.24
N ILE A 50 7.78 20.39 -10.32
CA ILE A 50 6.84 19.36 -9.86
C ILE A 50 7.24 18.94 -8.45
N THR A 51 6.30 19.04 -7.51
CA THR A 51 6.48 18.61 -6.12
C THR A 51 5.79 17.27 -5.90
N ILE A 52 6.47 16.36 -5.18
CA ILE A 52 5.85 15.14 -4.69
C ILE A 52 5.18 15.45 -3.36
N THR A 53 3.86 15.23 -3.30
CA THR A 53 3.13 15.21 -2.04
C THR A 53 3.39 13.88 -1.37
N GLU A 54 4.12 13.89 -0.26
CA GLU A 54 4.40 12.68 0.50
C GLU A 54 3.10 12.12 1.08
N GLY A 55 2.82 10.85 0.80
CA GLY A 55 1.64 10.18 1.28
C GLY A 55 1.39 8.86 0.57
N LYS A 56 0.52 8.06 1.20
CA LYS A 56 0.02 6.81 0.65
C LYS A 56 -1.47 6.98 0.34
N VAL A 57 -1.84 6.78 -0.92
CA VAL A 57 -3.25 6.75 -1.31
C VAL A 57 -3.86 5.46 -0.81
N ASN A 58 -4.83 5.54 0.10
CA ASN A 58 -5.47 4.39 0.72
C ASN A 58 -6.65 3.87 -0.11
N ALA A 59 -7.38 4.77 -0.77
CA ALA A 59 -8.47 4.42 -1.66
C ALA A 59 -8.69 5.51 -2.72
N VAL A 60 -9.21 5.11 -3.86
CA VAL A 60 -9.67 5.99 -4.94
C VAL A 60 -11.12 5.65 -5.25
N TYR A 61 -11.99 6.63 -5.12
CA TYR A 61 -13.43 6.49 -5.31
C TYR A 61 -13.86 7.14 -6.63
N PRO A 62 -14.30 6.37 -7.63
CA PRO A 62 -14.92 6.94 -8.83
C PRO A 62 -16.27 7.58 -8.48
N MET A 63 -16.38 8.91 -8.64
CA MET A 63 -17.55 9.72 -8.31
C MET A 63 -18.31 10.16 -9.56
N GLY A 64 -18.15 9.45 -10.66
CA GLY A 64 -18.78 9.74 -11.95
C GLY A 64 -17.98 10.72 -12.80
N SER A 65 -18.00 12.02 -12.49
CA SER A 65 -17.27 13.07 -13.23
C SER A 65 -15.88 13.38 -12.68
N TYR A 66 -15.55 12.89 -11.49
CA TYR A 66 -14.26 13.08 -10.83
C TYR A 66 -13.94 11.87 -9.95
N PHE A 67 -12.76 11.86 -9.35
CA PHE A 67 -12.29 10.88 -8.40
C PHE A 67 -12.01 11.54 -7.05
N GLY A 68 -12.47 10.91 -5.96
CA GLY A 68 -12.02 11.22 -4.60
C GLY A 68 -10.84 10.30 -4.24
N LEU A 69 -9.72 10.88 -3.79
CA LEU A 69 -8.55 10.13 -3.37
C LEU A 69 -8.36 10.31 -1.87
N GLN A 70 -8.40 9.23 -1.12
CA GLN A 70 -8.11 9.23 0.31
C GLN A 70 -6.61 9.05 0.54
N VAL A 71 -5.97 10.04 1.17
CA VAL A 71 -4.55 10.02 1.53
C VAL A 71 -4.45 10.25 3.04
N SER A 72 -4.24 9.17 3.79
CA SER A 72 -4.35 9.20 5.25
C SER A 72 -5.74 9.73 5.70
N GLN A 73 -5.82 10.91 6.32
CA GLN A 73 -7.08 11.55 6.73
C GLN A 73 -7.58 12.61 5.74
N ASP A 74 -6.80 12.92 4.71
CA ASP A 74 -7.12 13.96 3.73
C ASP A 74 -7.84 13.36 2.52
N ILE A 75 -8.71 14.17 1.90
CA ILE A 75 -9.39 13.84 0.65
C ILE A 75 -8.95 14.83 -0.42
N TYR A 76 -8.46 14.29 -1.52
CA TYR A 76 -8.16 15.07 -2.74
C TYR A 76 -9.15 14.74 -3.84
N GLU A 77 -9.37 15.70 -4.74
CA GLU A 77 -10.24 15.49 -5.91
C GLU A 77 -9.44 15.65 -7.20
N ALA A 78 -9.72 14.81 -8.19
CA ALA A 78 -9.10 14.86 -9.50
C ALA A 78 -10.08 14.44 -10.60
N GLU A 79 -10.01 15.07 -11.77
CA GLU A 79 -10.79 14.68 -12.96
C GLU A 79 -10.31 13.36 -13.55
N THR A 80 -9.01 13.08 -13.41
CA THR A 80 -8.38 11.87 -13.92
C THR A 80 -7.34 11.36 -12.93
N VAL A 81 -7.15 10.04 -12.91
CA VAL A 81 -6.16 9.37 -12.06
C VAL A 81 -5.27 8.48 -12.90
N ILE A 82 -3.96 8.49 -12.62
CA ILE A 82 -2.99 7.55 -13.17
C ILE A 82 -2.44 6.71 -12.02
N VAL A 83 -2.70 5.41 -12.06
CA VAL A 83 -2.19 4.44 -11.08
C VAL A 83 -0.83 3.92 -11.55
N ALA A 84 0.23 4.31 -10.83
CA ALA A 84 1.63 3.93 -11.13
C ALA A 84 2.33 3.39 -9.88
N THR A 85 1.62 2.60 -9.08
CA THR A 85 2.04 2.14 -7.75
C THR A 85 3.05 0.99 -7.76
N GLY A 86 3.38 0.46 -8.95
CA GLY A 86 4.29 -0.67 -9.08
C GLY A 86 3.68 -1.99 -8.60
N ILE A 87 4.55 -2.97 -8.31
CA ILE A 87 4.12 -4.31 -7.88
C ILE A 87 3.80 -4.28 -6.38
N VAL A 88 2.64 -4.82 -6.02
CA VAL A 88 2.27 -5.07 -4.62
C VAL A 88 3.19 -6.13 -4.02
N THR A 89 3.83 -5.80 -2.91
CA THR A 89 4.66 -6.74 -2.15
C THR A 89 3.80 -7.52 -1.15
N GLY A 90 4.01 -8.83 -1.12
CA GLY A 90 3.33 -9.73 -0.19
C GLY A 90 2.17 -10.51 -0.82
N LYS A 91 2.03 -11.74 -0.35
CA LYS A 91 0.94 -12.64 -0.74
C LYS A 91 -0.35 -12.21 -0.05
N VAL A 92 -1.45 -12.25 -0.77
CA VAL A 92 -2.79 -12.09 -0.18
C VAL A 92 -3.10 -13.33 0.66
N PHE A 93 -3.54 -13.14 1.90
CA PHE A 93 -3.92 -14.22 2.79
C PHE A 93 -5.30 -14.77 2.42
N LYS A 94 -5.51 -16.04 2.70
CA LYS A 94 -6.86 -16.62 2.61
C LYS A 94 -7.81 -15.86 3.54
N GLY A 95 -8.96 -15.44 3.06
CA GLY A 95 -9.96 -14.67 3.82
C GLY A 95 -9.70 -13.15 3.86
N GLU A 96 -8.55 -12.68 3.38
CA GLU A 96 -8.21 -11.25 3.41
C GLU A 96 -9.17 -10.41 2.56
N ASN A 97 -9.40 -10.80 1.31
CA ASN A 97 -10.27 -10.06 0.39
C ASN A 97 -11.74 -10.13 0.81
N GLU A 98 -12.18 -11.30 1.26
CA GLU A 98 -13.56 -11.57 1.66
C GLU A 98 -13.96 -10.78 2.91
N LEU A 99 -12.99 -10.49 3.78
CA LEU A 99 -13.21 -9.79 5.06
C LEU A 99 -12.71 -8.34 5.06
N LEU A 100 -12.29 -7.82 3.92
CA LEU A 100 -11.93 -6.41 3.79
C LEU A 100 -13.11 -5.50 4.12
N GLY A 101 -12.88 -4.46 4.95
CA GLY A 101 -13.93 -3.59 5.50
C GLY A 101 -14.87 -4.29 6.50
N ARG A 102 -14.64 -5.59 6.75
CA ARG A 102 -15.38 -6.38 7.74
C ARG A 102 -14.44 -6.96 8.81
N GLY A 103 -13.44 -6.17 9.18
CA GLY A 103 -12.42 -6.50 10.15
C GLY A 103 -11.00 -6.54 9.58
N VAL A 104 -10.80 -6.66 8.27
CA VAL A 104 -9.52 -6.42 7.61
C VAL A 104 -9.43 -4.97 7.18
N SER A 105 -8.29 -4.35 7.45
CA SER A 105 -7.95 -2.97 7.03
C SER A 105 -6.50 -2.89 6.55
N TYR A 106 -6.22 -1.86 5.72
CA TYR A 106 -4.87 -1.53 5.23
C TYR A 106 -4.40 -0.14 5.70
N CYS A 107 -5.19 0.51 6.55
CA CYS A 107 -4.91 1.86 7.06
C CYS A 107 -5.24 1.91 8.55
N ALA A 108 -4.23 1.97 9.40
CA ALA A 108 -4.45 2.08 10.85
C ALA A 108 -5.10 3.41 11.21
N THR A 109 -4.58 4.53 10.70
CA THR A 109 -5.09 5.86 10.99
C THR A 109 -6.54 6.08 10.54
N CYS A 110 -6.97 5.39 9.46
CA CYS A 110 -8.34 5.49 8.96
C CYS A 110 -9.35 4.79 9.87
N ASP A 111 -9.02 3.56 10.28
CA ASP A 111 -9.99 2.64 10.86
C ASP A 111 -9.80 2.41 12.38
N ALA A 112 -8.71 2.89 12.99
CA ALA A 112 -8.46 2.73 14.42
C ALA A 112 -9.65 3.09 15.33
N PRO A 113 -10.41 4.18 15.07
CA PRO A 113 -11.55 4.53 15.90
C PRO A 113 -12.62 3.42 16.03
N LEU A 114 -12.75 2.55 15.02
CA LEU A 114 -13.68 1.42 15.00
C LEU A 114 -13.27 0.28 15.96
N TYR A 115 -12.00 0.29 16.39
CA TYR A 115 -11.38 -0.75 17.22
C TYR A 115 -11.03 -0.27 18.62
N ARG A 116 -11.63 0.82 19.09
CA ARG A 116 -11.46 1.29 20.47
C ARG A 116 -11.86 0.19 21.45
N ASN A 117 -10.97 -0.07 22.43
CA ASN A 117 -11.15 -1.09 23.45
C ASN A 117 -11.34 -2.52 22.89
N LYS A 118 -10.73 -2.82 21.73
CA LYS A 118 -10.75 -4.14 21.09
C LYS A 118 -9.34 -4.69 20.90
N THR A 119 -9.26 -5.99 20.65
CA THR A 119 -8.00 -6.66 20.29
C THR A 119 -7.82 -6.67 18.79
N VAL A 120 -6.66 -6.20 18.32
CA VAL A 120 -6.33 -6.19 16.90
C VAL A 120 -4.99 -6.86 16.63
N ALA A 121 -4.84 -7.43 15.44
CA ALA A 121 -3.54 -7.87 14.91
C ALA A 121 -3.05 -6.90 13.85
N VAL A 122 -1.74 -6.67 13.82
CA VAL A 122 -1.05 -5.86 12.81
C VAL A 122 -0.01 -6.73 12.13
N ILE A 123 -0.09 -6.87 10.81
CA ILE A 123 0.91 -7.56 9.99
C ILE A 123 1.72 -6.48 9.27
N GLY A 124 2.93 -6.19 9.75
CA GLY A 124 3.81 -5.15 9.21
C GLY A 124 4.87 -5.71 8.27
N TYR A 125 4.94 -5.17 7.06
CA TYR A 125 5.90 -5.63 6.03
C TYR A 125 7.20 -4.83 6.01
N SER A 126 7.30 -3.76 6.79
CA SER A 126 8.53 -2.98 6.97
C SER A 126 8.59 -2.34 8.37
N PRO A 127 9.79 -1.93 8.86
CA PRO A 127 9.91 -1.21 10.14
C PRO A 127 9.12 0.12 10.19
N LYS A 128 8.79 0.71 9.04
CA LYS A 128 7.99 1.95 8.97
C LYS A 128 6.58 1.76 9.54
N GLU A 129 6.06 0.54 9.46
CA GLU A 129 4.71 0.20 9.91
C GLU A 129 4.62 0.09 11.46
N GLU A 130 5.74 0.10 12.16
CA GLU A 130 5.77 0.07 13.62
C GLU A 130 5.08 1.29 14.24
N SER A 131 5.22 2.47 13.61
CA SER A 131 4.55 3.69 14.07
C SER A 131 3.02 3.58 14.00
N GLU A 132 2.48 2.85 13.02
CA GLU A 132 1.04 2.59 12.93
C GLU A 132 0.58 1.60 14.01
N ALA A 133 1.41 0.63 14.39
CA ALA A 133 1.11 -0.28 15.50
C ALA A 133 1.12 0.44 16.85
N GLU A 134 2.07 1.37 17.08
CA GLU A 134 2.09 2.22 18.27
C GLU A 134 0.83 3.11 18.35
N PHE A 135 0.43 3.71 17.22
CA PHE A 135 -0.80 4.49 17.15
C PHE A 135 -2.03 3.64 17.51
N LEU A 136 -2.11 2.40 17.00
CA LEU A 136 -3.20 1.48 17.37
C LEU A 136 -3.16 1.12 18.85
N ALA A 137 -1.99 1.02 19.47
CA ALA A 137 -1.84 0.73 20.89
C ALA A 137 -2.31 1.87 21.82
N GLU A 138 -2.49 3.08 21.29
CA GLU A 138 -3.11 4.19 22.02
C GLU A 138 -4.65 4.13 22.00
N VAL A 139 -5.23 3.41 21.04
CA VAL A 139 -6.68 3.37 20.80
C VAL A 139 -7.29 2.04 21.20
N CYS A 140 -6.61 0.94 20.89
CA CYS A 140 -7.07 -0.44 21.10
C CYS A 140 -6.73 -0.93 22.51
N GLU A 141 -7.45 -1.95 22.97
CA GLU A 141 -7.15 -2.61 24.24
C GLU A 141 -5.87 -3.45 24.16
N LYS A 142 -5.69 -4.15 23.02
CA LYS A 142 -4.54 -5.01 22.79
C LYS A 142 -4.12 -5.00 21.32
N VAL A 143 -2.83 -4.90 21.08
CA VAL A 143 -2.24 -4.97 19.73
C VAL A 143 -1.26 -6.13 19.65
N LEU A 144 -1.50 -7.05 18.71
CA LEU A 144 -0.60 -8.15 18.37
C LEU A 144 0.13 -7.78 17.08
N TYR A 145 1.45 -7.63 17.12
CA TYR A 145 2.25 -7.24 15.97
C TYR A 145 3.02 -8.42 15.40
N ILE A 146 2.88 -8.64 14.09
CA ILE A 146 3.55 -9.71 13.35
C ILE A 146 4.50 -9.08 12.34
N PRO A 147 5.81 -8.99 12.61
CA PRO A 147 6.80 -8.48 11.66
C PRO A 147 7.04 -9.48 10.52
N MET A 148 6.87 -9.01 9.28
CA MET A 148 7.19 -9.76 8.05
C MET A 148 8.54 -9.38 7.47
N TYR A 149 9.40 -8.72 8.25
CA TYR A 149 10.76 -8.30 7.93
C TYR A 149 11.76 -8.90 8.94
N LYS A 150 13.05 -8.69 8.73
CA LYS A 150 14.11 -9.33 9.52
C LYS A 150 14.77 -8.40 10.54
N GLU A 151 14.59 -7.10 10.37
CA GLU A 151 15.13 -6.09 11.27
C GLU A 151 14.52 -6.25 12.67
N GLU A 152 15.29 -5.85 13.69
CA GLU A 152 14.80 -5.85 15.07
C GLU A 152 13.68 -4.83 15.24
N THR A 153 12.59 -5.25 15.87
CA THR A 153 11.43 -4.39 16.14
C THR A 153 11.73 -3.41 17.28
N LYS A 154 11.26 -2.17 17.13
CA LYS A 154 11.42 -1.08 18.12
C LYS A 154 10.07 -0.62 18.67
N LEU A 155 9.27 -1.57 19.10
CA LEU A 155 7.94 -1.34 19.66
C LEU A 155 7.97 -1.24 21.18
N SER A 156 7.05 -0.46 21.74
CA SER A 156 6.86 -0.35 23.18
C SER A 156 6.24 -1.62 23.79
N ASP A 157 6.29 -1.74 25.11
CA ASP A 157 5.70 -2.86 25.86
C ASP A 157 4.17 -2.94 25.73
N LYS A 158 3.52 -1.91 25.15
CA LYS A 158 2.10 -1.90 24.86
C LYS A 158 1.71 -2.83 23.70
N VAL A 159 2.68 -3.18 22.85
CA VAL A 159 2.48 -4.02 21.67
C VAL A 159 3.07 -5.39 21.90
N THR A 160 2.27 -6.43 21.72
CA THR A 160 2.73 -7.82 21.85
C THR A 160 3.27 -8.33 20.52
N ILE A 161 4.55 -8.64 20.44
CA ILE A 161 5.20 -9.15 19.22
C ILE A 161 4.95 -10.65 19.09
N ILE A 162 4.49 -11.08 17.92
CA ILE A 162 4.24 -12.47 17.55
C ILE A 162 5.19 -12.88 16.42
N ASN A 163 6.18 -13.72 16.73
CA ASN A 163 7.18 -14.21 15.78
C ASN A 163 6.69 -15.50 15.10
N GLU A 164 5.53 -15.41 14.42
CA GLU A 164 4.90 -16.51 13.69
C GLU A 164 4.42 -16.01 12.34
N LYS A 165 4.45 -16.86 11.32
CA LYS A 165 3.96 -16.47 10.00
C LYS A 165 2.45 -16.57 9.92
N PRO A 166 1.74 -15.50 9.51
CA PRO A 166 0.31 -15.55 9.28
C PRO A 166 0.01 -16.40 8.03
N THR A 167 -1.09 -17.15 8.09
CA THR A 167 -1.53 -18.07 7.03
C THR A 167 -2.90 -17.75 6.49
N ALA A 168 -3.84 -17.34 7.36
CA ALA A 168 -5.20 -17.01 6.95
C ALA A 168 -5.86 -16.02 7.91
N VAL A 169 -6.78 -15.26 7.39
CA VAL A 169 -7.78 -14.48 8.13
C VAL A 169 -9.05 -15.31 8.24
N ILE A 170 -9.54 -15.53 9.45
CA ILE A 170 -10.69 -16.38 9.72
C ILE A 170 -11.88 -15.55 10.18
N GLY A 171 -13.03 -15.80 9.57
CA GLY A 171 -14.30 -15.18 9.87
C GLY A 171 -15.37 -15.54 8.85
N GLU A 172 -16.61 -15.21 9.13
CA GLU A 172 -17.74 -15.37 8.20
C GLU A 172 -18.24 -14.00 7.73
N ASN A 173 -18.95 -13.29 8.61
CA ASN A 173 -19.46 -11.94 8.33
C ASN A 173 -18.47 -10.83 8.71
N LYS A 174 -17.58 -11.14 9.66
CA LYS A 174 -16.49 -10.26 10.13
C LYS A 174 -15.32 -11.12 10.59
N VAL A 175 -14.16 -10.49 10.74
CA VAL A 175 -12.96 -11.12 11.33
C VAL A 175 -13.31 -11.69 12.72
N LYS A 176 -12.82 -12.90 12.98
CA LYS A 176 -12.87 -13.58 14.28
C LYS A 176 -11.46 -13.89 14.80
N SER A 177 -10.55 -14.25 13.91
CA SER A 177 -9.19 -14.59 14.32
C SER A 177 -8.19 -14.49 13.18
N LEU A 178 -6.91 -14.37 13.56
CA LEU A 178 -5.76 -14.51 12.69
C LEU A 178 -5.11 -15.88 12.91
N GLN A 179 -5.07 -16.69 11.88
CA GLN A 179 -4.38 -17.97 11.89
C GLN A 179 -2.92 -17.78 11.47
N THR A 180 -2.02 -18.37 12.24
CA THR A 180 -0.59 -18.47 11.93
C THR A 180 -0.19 -19.92 11.67
N GLU A 181 1.10 -20.18 11.43
CA GLU A 181 1.64 -21.54 11.28
C GLU A 181 1.49 -22.39 12.56
N LYS A 182 1.40 -21.76 13.74
CA LYS A 182 1.41 -22.46 15.04
C LYS A 182 0.12 -22.27 15.84
N ASN A 183 -0.47 -21.08 15.78
CA ASN A 183 -1.56 -20.69 16.65
C ASN A 183 -2.72 -20.03 15.90
N ASN A 184 -3.82 -19.84 16.62
CA ASN A 184 -4.95 -19.05 16.17
C ASN A 184 -5.20 -17.96 17.23
N TYR A 185 -5.16 -16.69 16.82
CA TYR A 185 -5.30 -15.54 17.70
C TYR A 185 -6.68 -14.92 17.50
N GLU A 186 -7.52 -14.92 18.53
CA GLU A 186 -8.81 -14.24 18.50
C GLU A 186 -8.58 -12.73 18.46
N VAL A 187 -9.15 -12.06 17.44
CA VAL A 187 -9.02 -10.62 17.21
C VAL A 187 -10.30 -10.05 16.59
N ASP A 188 -10.59 -8.80 16.90
CA ASP A 188 -11.72 -8.06 16.33
C ASP A 188 -11.38 -7.43 14.96
N GLY A 189 -10.10 -7.21 14.72
CA GLY A 189 -9.61 -6.64 13.47
C GLY A 189 -8.17 -7.04 13.12
N ILE A 190 -7.84 -6.96 11.85
CA ILE A 190 -6.50 -7.27 11.33
C ILE A 190 -6.09 -6.14 10.39
N PHE A 191 -5.01 -5.44 10.75
CA PHE A 191 -4.39 -4.41 9.93
C PHE A 191 -3.23 -5.03 9.17
N ILE A 192 -3.30 -5.04 7.84
CA ILE A 192 -2.27 -5.61 6.98
C ILE A 192 -1.53 -4.46 6.29
N LEU A 193 -0.42 -4.04 6.90
CA LEU A 193 0.31 -2.85 6.52
C LEU A 193 1.43 -3.23 5.54
N ARG A 194 1.20 -2.94 4.26
CA ARG A 194 2.14 -3.15 3.14
C ARG A 194 2.53 -1.81 2.55
N ASP A 195 3.68 -1.75 1.89
CA ASP A 195 4.14 -0.55 1.16
C ASP A 195 3.15 -0.11 0.07
N SER A 196 2.37 -1.05 -0.48
CA SER A 196 1.39 -0.78 -1.53
C SER A 196 0.08 -1.53 -1.28
N ILE A 197 -1.03 -0.89 -1.65
CA ILE A 197 -2.37 -1.47 -1.57
C ILE A 197 -2.65 -2.26 -2.85
N PRO A 198 -3.26 -3.46 -2.76
CA PRO A 198 -3.67 -4.20 -3.94
C PRO A 198 -4.56 -3.35 -4.87
N PRO A 199 -4.33 -3.36 -6.20
CA PRO A 199 -5.05 -2.48 -7.12
C PRO A 199 -6.57 -2.68 -7.12
N SER A 200 -7.06 -3.91 -6.88
CA SER A 200 -8.49 -4.22 -6.73
C SER A 200 -9.15 -3.51 -5.54
N GLN A 201 -8.35 -3.07 -4.59
CA GLN A 201 -8.79 -2.39 -3.37
C GLN A 201 -8.49 -0.91 -3.42
N LEU A 202 -7.38 -0.53 -4.07
CA LEU A 202 -7.02 0.86 -4.26
C LEU A 202 -8.10 1.61 -5.05
N VAL A 203 -8.61 1.01 -6.13
CA VAL A 203 -9.70 1.58 -6.94
C VAL A 203 -10.80 0.55 -7.10
N SER A 204 -11.94 0.78 -6.47
CA SER A 204 -13.08 -0.14 -6.53
C SER A 204 -13.60 -0.28 -7.96
N GLY A 205 -13.82 -1.53 -8.39
CA GLY A 205 -14.37 -1.85 -9.71
C GLY A 205 -13.34 -1.94 -10.84
N LEU A 206 -12.03 -1.85 -10.55
CA LEU A 206 -10.99 -2.12 -11.55
C LEU A 206 -11.02 -3.59 -12.01
N GLU A 207 -10.86 -3.79 -13.30
CA GLU A 207 -10.62 -5.11 -13.88
C GLU A 207 -9.18 -5.53 -13.62
N ILE A 208 -9.02 -6.66 -12.90
CA ILE A 208 -7.72 -7.21 -12.50
C ILE A 208 -7.55 -8.61 -13.10
N LYS A 209 -6.40 -8.84 -13.69
CA LYS A 209 -5.99 -10.16 -14.18
C LYS A 209 -4.57 -10.45 -13.71
N ASP A 210 -4.36 -11.61 -13.11
CA ASP A 210 -3.04 -12.05 -12.60
C ASP A 210 -2.37 -11.01 -11.67
N ASN A 211 -3.16 -10.38 -10.79
CA ASN A 211 -2.77 -9.28 -9.89
C ASN A 211 -2.32 -7.97 -10.59
N HIS A 212 -2.60 -7.82 -11.88
CA HIS A 212 -2.29 -6.61 -12.64
C HIS A 212 -3.57 -5.92 -13.11
N ILE A 213 -3.51 -4.60 -13.26
CA ILE A 213 -4.60 -3.81 -13.81
C ILE A 213 -4.68 -4.06 -15.31
N VAL A 214 -5.86 -4.44 -15.80
CA VAL A 214 -6.10 -4.58 -17.24
C VAL A 214 -6.22 -3.19 -17.88
N VAL A 215 -5.42 -2.94 -18.93
CA VAL A 215 -5.44 -1.69 -19.69
C VAL A 215 -5.48 -1.95 -21.19
N ASN A 216 -5.99 -0.98 -21.94
CA ASN A 216 -5.90 -0.96 -23.40
C ASN A 216 -4.57 -0.36 -23.90
N LEU A 217 -4.39 -0.22 -25.21
CA LEU A 217 -3.17 0.37 -25.82
C LEU A 217 -2.96 1.85 -25.45
N GLN A 218 -3.97 2.55 -24.98
CA GLN A 218 -3.93 3.93 -24.50
C GLN A 218 -3.70 4.00 -22.97
N MET A 219 -3.41 2.88 -22.33
CA MET A 219 -3.28 2.76 -20.86
C MET A 219 -4.55 3.10 -20.09
N GLU A 220 -5.71 3.08 -20.73
CA GLU A 220 -7.01 3.26 -20.09
C GLU A 220 -7.46 1.96 -19.42
N THR A 221 -8.01 2.07 -18.22
CA THR A 221 -8.67 0.96 -17.52
C THR A 221 -10.14 0.85 -17.93
N ASN A 222 -10.86 -0.11 -17.37
CA ASN A 222 -12.31 -0.21 -17.51
C ASN A 222 -13.09 0.95 -16.87
N ILE A 223 -12.43 1.79 -16.05
CA ILE A 223 -13.04 2.96 -15.39
C ILE A 223 -12.63 4.20 -16.18
N LYS A 224 -13.60 4.90 -16.77
CA LYS A 224 -13.36 6.12 -17.55
C LYS A 224 -12.63 7.18 -16.73
N GLY A 225 -11.52 7.71 -17.27
CA GLY A 225 -10.67 8.70 -16.61
C GLY A 225 -9.64 8.11 -15.63
N CYS A 226 -9.68 6.79 -15.42
CA CYS A 226 -8.65 6.07 -14.67
C CYS A 226 -7.69 5.37 -15.63
N PHE A 227 -6.41 5.66 -15.48
CA PHE A 227 -5.32 5.10 -16.27
C PHE A 227 -4.37 4.33 -15.36
N ALA A 228 -3.60 3.40 -15.93
CA ALA A 228 -2.55 2.72 -15.18
C ALA A 228 -1.31 2.51 -16.03
N CYS A 229 -0.11 2.53 -15.40
CA CYS A 229 1.15 2.30 -16.10
C CYS A 229 2.24 1.73 -15.17
N GLY A 230 3.34 1.26 -15.78
CA GLY A 230 4.45 0.63 -15.06
C GLY A 230 4.13 -0.80 -14.63
N ASP A 231 4.87 -1.32 -13.64
CA ASP A 231 4.80 -2.72 -13.22
C ASP A 231 3.40 -3.19 -12.80
N ILE A 232 2.51 -2.26 -12.42
CA ILE A 232 1.15 -2.58 -11.99
C ILE A 232 0.27 -3.10 -13.13
N VAL A 233 0.61 -2.84 -14.40
CA VAL A 233 -0.13 -3.34 -15.56
C VAL A 233 0.47 -4.63 -16.14
N GLY A 234 1.62 -5.08 -15.65
CA GLY A 234 2.23 -6.33 -16.05
C GLY A 234 2.78 -6.34 -17.48
N ARG A 235 3.05 -7.54 -17.97
CA ARG A 235 3.54 -7.72 -19.35
C ARG A 235 2.42 -7.48 -20.37
N PRO A 236 2.75 -6.95 -21.56
CA PRO A 236 4.08 -6.62 -22.08
C PRO A 236 4.55 -5.18 -21.77
N TYR A 237 3.84 -4.44 -20.94
CA TYR A 237 4.06 -3.00 -20.69
C TYR A 237 4.97 -2.73 -19.48
N GLN A 238 5.63 -3.75 -19.00
CA GLN A 238 6.56 -3.73 -17.86
C GLN A 238 7.95 -3.26 -18.27
#